data_954f498a0f1f5f24227d424ece2711ef
#
_entry.id   954f498a0f1f5f24227d424ece2711ef
#
_cell.length_a   1.000
_cell.length_b   1.000
_cell.length_c   1.000
_cell.angle_alpha   90.00
_cell.angle_beta   90.00
_cell.angle_gamma   90.00
#
_symmetry.space_group_name_H-M   'P 1'
#
loop_
_entity.id
_entity.type
_entity.pdbx_description
1 polymer ?
#
loop_
_entity_poly.entity_id
_entity_poly.type
_entity_poly.pdbx_seq_one_letter_code
_entity_poly.pdbx_strand_id
1 'polypeptide(L)'
;PNRATLNIFHFISNLVKANCEELLKKMGLETKGKAYPCELSGGQQQRVSIARALALKPQILFFDEPTSALDPELTGEILKVIKELAKEKMTMVIVTHEMAFARDVANHVIFMDDGYIVEEGTPEEVFGQTQNERTKQFLQRFNDR
;
A
#
# COMPACT_ATOMS: atom_id res chain seq x y z
N PRO A 1 24.52 2.30 -36.05
CA PRO A 1 23.66 1.41 -35.23
C PRO A 1 22.85 0.52 -36.16
N ASN A 2 22.98 -0.80 -35.96
CA ASN A 2 22.35 -1.80 -36.80
C ASN A 2 20.83 -1.70 -36.66
N ARG A 3 20.02 -1.80 -37.73
CA ARG A 3 18.55 -1.72 -37.74
C ARG A 3 17.90 -2.60 -36.66
N ALA A 4 18.51 -3.75 -36.35
CA ALA A 4 18.04 -4.66 -35.30
C ALA A 4 18.16 -4.02 -33.88
N THR A 5 19.24 -3.31 -33.62
CA THR A 5 19.47 -2.63 -32.33
C THR A 5 18.45 -1.50 -32.10
N LEU A 6 18.14 -0.74 -33.15
CA LEU A 6 17.14 0.33 -33.10
C LEU A 6 15.73 -0.24 -32.80
N ASN A 7 15.37 -1.37 -33.38
CA ASN A 7 14.08 -2.03 -33.17
C ASN A 7 13.93 -2.55 -31.73
N ILE A 8 15.00 -3.09 -31.13
CA ILE A 8 14.98 -3.59 -29.74
C ILE A 8 14.79 -2.43 -28.76
N PHE A 9 15.53 -1.32 -28.92
CA PHE A 9 15.37 -0.12 -28.06
C PHE A 9 13.98 0.47 -28.17
N HIS A 10 13.41 0.56 -29.38
CA HIS A 10 12.06 1.07 -29.59
C HIS A 10 11.00 0.14 -28.96
N PHE A 11 11.18 -1.17 -29.11
CA PHE A 11 10.29 -2.15 -28.49
C PHE A 11 10.32 -2.09 -26.95
N ILE A 12 11.52 -2.03 -26.34
CA ILE A 12 11.67 -1.89 -24.88
C ILE A 12 11.06 -0.57 -24.39
N SER A 13 11.32 0.53 -25.09
CA SER A 13 10.75 1.85 -24.72
C SER A 13 9.22 1.82 -24.72
N ASN A 14 8.62 1.22 -25.75
CA ASN A 14 7.16 1.11 -25.83
C ASN A 14 6.58 0.18 -24.75
N LEU A 15 7.27 -0.93 -24.42
CA LEU A 15 6.85 -1.85 -23.37
C LEU A 15 6.92 -1.18 -21.98
N VAL A 16 8.01 -0.47 -21.70
CA VAL A 16 8.16 0.30 -20.45
C VAL A 16 7.09 1.37 -20.35
N LYS A 17 6.82 2.09 -21.42
CA LYS A 17 5.78 3.12 -21.46
C LYS A 17 4.39 2.53 -21.22
N ALA A 18 4.04 1.42 -21.88
CA ALA A 18 2.76 0.74 -21.68
C ALA A 18 2.58 0.28 -20.22
N ASN A 19 3.60 -0.31 -19.61
CA ASN A 19 3.57 -0.70 -18.19
C ASN A 19 3.38 0.52 -17.26
N CYS A 20 4.05 1.63 -17.55
CA CYS A 20 3.89 2.86 -16.76
C CYS A 20 2.47 3.41 -16.88
N GLU A 21 1.89 3.45 -18.09
CA GLU A 21 0.53 3.94 -18.34
C GLU A 21 -0.51 3.06 -17.61
N GLU A 22 -0.34 1.75 -17.63
CA GLU A 22 -1.20 0.80 -16.92
C GLU A 22 -1.14 1.02 -15.39
N LEU A 23 0.06 1.16 -14.83
CA LEU A 23 0.24 1.42 -13.41
C LEU A 23 -0.32 2.79 -13.00
N LEU A 24 -0.12 3.82 -13.80
CA LEU A 24 -0.72 5.14 -13.53
C LEU A 24 -2.25 5.08 -13.56
N LYS A 25 -2.83 4.36 -14.51
CA LYS A 25 -4.27 4.13 -14.57
C LYS A 25 -4.77 3.39 -13.34
N LYS A 26 -4.07 2.32 -12.92
CA LYS A 26 -4.39 1.57 -11.70
C LYS A 26 -4.38 2.45 -10.45
N MET A 27 -3.53 3.46 -10.42
CA MET A 27 -3.42 4.45 -9.33
C MET A 27 -4.37 5.64 -9.48
N GLY A 28 -5.19 5.71 -10.55
CA GLY A 28 -6.04 6.87 -10.85
C GLY A 28 -5.24 8.12 -11.18
N LEU A 29 -4.09 7.96 -11.85
CA LEU A 29 -3.14 9.02 -12.18
C LEU A 29 -2.87 9.12 -13.70
N GLU A 30 -3.75 8.61 -14.54
CA GLU A 30 -3.58 8.55 -15.99
C GLU A 30 -3.32 9.90 -16.63
N THR A 31 -3.88 10.99 -16.08
CA THR A 31 -3.68 12.37 -16.56
C THR A 31 -2.39 13.00 -16.05
N LYS A 32 -1.69 12.36 -15.11
CA LYS A 32 -0.51 12.89 -14.42
C LYS A 32 0.83 12.35 -14.93
N GLY A 33 0.83 11.55 -16.01
CA GLY A 33 2.05 10.91 -16.54
C GLY A 33 3.17 11.85 -16.99
N LYS A 34 2.88 13.16 -17.15
CA LYS A 34 3.87 14.18 -17.49
C LYS A 34 4.12 15.19 -16.36
N ALA A 35 3.43 15.04 -15.24
CA ALA A 35 3.56 15.94 -14.10
C ALA A 35 4.88 15.70 -13.34
N TYR A 36 5.47 16.77 -12.84
CA TYR A 36 6.61 16.70 -11.93
C TYR A 36 6.12 16.41 -10.49
N PRO A 37 6.96 15.81 -9.62
CA PRO A 37 6.58 15.53 -8.25
C PRO A 37 6.02 16.73 -7.46
N CYS A 38 6.55 17.93 -7.69
CA CYS A 38 6.09 19.17 -7.05
C CYS A 38 4.70 19.63 -7.49
N GLU A 39 4.16 19.07 -8.57
CA GLU A 39 2.81 19.35 -9.09
C GLU A 39 1.76 18.35 -8.59
N LEU A 40 2.17 17.39 -7.77
CA LEU A 40 1.33 16.34 -7.22
C LEU A 40 0.98 16.61 -5.75
N SER A 41 -0.27 16.33 -5.36
CA SER A 41 -0.65 16.31 -3.96
C SER A 41 0.06 15.18 -3.18
N GLY A 42 0.09 15.25 -1.85
CA GLY A 42 0.69 14.22 -1.02
C GLY A 42 0.15 12.81 -1.30
N GLY A 43 -1.17 12.66 -1.43
CA GLY A 43 -1.80 11.39 -1.80
C GLY A 43 -1.45 10.93 -3.22
N GLN A 44 -1.29 11.85 -4.18
CA GLN A 44 -0.83 11.52 -5.53
C GLN A 44 0.63 11.07 -5.52
N GLN A 45 1.51 11.74 -4.76
CA GLN A 45 2.90 11.32 -4.59
C GLN A 45 3.00 9.93 -3.96
N GLN A 46 2.18 9.64 -2.95
CA GLN A 46 2.13 8.32 -2.32
C GLN A 46 1.68 7.24 -3.33
N ARG A 47 0.65 7.50 -4.13
CA ARG A 47 0.22 6.56 -5.19
C ARG A 47 1.29 6.35 -6.27
N VAL A 48 2.05 7.38 -6.63
CA VAL A 48 3.22 7.23 -7.52
C VAL A 48 4.29 6.33 -6.86
N SER A 49 4.53 6.47 -5.56
CA SER A 49 5.48 5.61 -4.83
C SER A 49 5.05 4.14 -4.86
N ILE A 50 3.76 3.87 -4.68
CA ILE A 50 3.19 2.52 -4.82
C ILE A 50 3.35 2.01 -6.25
N ALA A 51 3.01 2.81 -7.26
CA ALA A 51 3.19 2.44 -8.66
C ALA A 51 4.65 2.08 -9.01
N ARG A 52 5.61 2.84 -8.49
CA ARG A 52 7.04 2.56 -8.66
C ARG A 52 7.45 1.22 -8.05
N ALA A 53 6.96 0.90 -6.85
CA ALA A 53 7.22 -0.38 -6.21
C ALA A 53 6.62 -1.54 -7.04
N LEU A 54 5.38 -1.40 -7.52
CA LEU A 54 4.70 -2.39 -8.36
C LEU A 54 5.37 -2.60 -9.72
N ALA A 55 6.01 -1.56 -10.28
CA ALA A 55 6.72 -1.66 -11.56
C ALA A 55 7.86 -2.67 -11.53
N LEU A 56 8.42 -2.95 -10.36
CA LEU A 56 9.45 -3.96 -10.14
C LEU A 56 8.89 -5.40 -10.09
N LYS A 57 7.57 -5.57 -10.16
CA LYS A 57 6.87 -6.85 -10.04
C LYS A 57 7.31 -7.64 -8.80
N PRO A 58 7.25 -7.03 -7.60
CA PRO A 58 7.72 -7.65 -6.38
C PRO A 58 6.85 -8.85 -5.99
N GLN A 59 7.44 -9.82 -5.30
CA GLN A 59 6.70 -10.93 -4.69
C GLN A 59 6.04 -10.50 -3.36
N ILE A 60 6.65 -9.55 -2.66
CA ILE A 60 6.16 -9.01 -1.38
C ILE A 60 6.29 -7.50 -1.40
N LEU A 61 5.26 -6.79 -0.94
CA LEU A 61 5.28 -5.35 -0.70
C LEU A 61 5.26 -5.06 0.80
N PHE A 62 6.12 -4.13 1.22
CA PHE A 62 6.13 -3.62 2.58
C PHE A 62 5.58 -2.19 2.60
N PHE A 63 4.61 -1.94 3.47
CA PHE A 63 4.08 -0.62 3.75
C PHE A 63 4.38 -0.27 5.20
N ASP A 64 5.09 0.83 5.40
CA ASP A 64 5.38 1.38 6.72
C ASP A 64 4.61 2.70 6.87
N GLU A 65 3.54 2.65 7.67
CA GLU A 65 2.67 3.80 7.96
C GLU A 65 2.26 4.59 6.69
N PRO A 66 1.65 3.95 5.67
CA PRO A 66 1.44 4.56 4.35
C PRO A 66 0.54 5.80 4.36
N THR A 67 -0.12 6.08 5.46
CA THR A 67 -1.09 7.18 5.62
C THR A 67 -0.68 8.25 6.63
N SER A 68 0.42 8.05 7.37
CA SER A 68 0.80 8.90 8.53
C SER A 68 1.04 10.38 8.20
N ALA A 69 1.45 10.68 6.97
CA ALA A 69 1.74 12.04 6.51
C ALA A 69 0.62 12.64 5.64
N LEU A 70 -0.58 12.05 5.66
CA LEU A 70 -1.69 12.45 4.80
C LEU A 70 -2.87 12.99 5.61
N ASP A 71 -3.60 13.91 4.99
CA ASP A 71 -4.89 14.36 5.50
C ASP A 71 -5.92 13.21 5.49
N PRO A 72 -6.93 13.22 6.38
CA PRO A 72 -7.95 12.17 6.46
C PRO A 72 -8.65 11.85 5.14
N GLU A 73 -8.90 12.85 4.29
CA GLU A 73 -9.50 12.65 2.97
C GLU A 73 -8.59 11.84 2.05
N LEU A 74 -7.28 12.13 2.06
CA LEU A 74 -6.29 11.46 1.23
C LEU A 74 -5.94 10.07 1.77
N THR A 75 -6.05 9.86 3.09
CA THR A 75 -5.90 8.56 3.75
C THR A 75 -6.81 7.52 3.11
N GLY A 76 -8.11 7.83 2.95
CA GLY A 76 -9.09 6.94 2.34
C GLY A 76 -8.72 6.48 0.93
N GLU A 77 -8.12 7.36 0.11
CA GLU A 77 -7.67 7.02 -1.25
C GLU A 77 -6.53 5.99 -1.25
N ILE A 78 -5.56 6.14 -0.34
CA ILE A 78 -4.43 5.21 -0.23
C ILE A 78 -4.89 3.85 0.30
N LEU A 79 -5.72 3.83 1.33
CA LEU A 79 -6.27 2.58 1.87
C LEU A 79 -7.09 1.82 0.83
N LYS A 80 -7.83 2.53 -0.03
CA LYS A 80 -8.55 1.92 -1.15
C LYS A 80 -7.61 1.25 -2.14
N VAL A 81 -6.51 1.90 -2.51
CA VAL A 81 -5.49 1.31 -3.40
C VAL A 81 -4.92 0.04 -2.80
N ILE A 82 -4.57 0.05 -1.50
CA ILE A 82 -4.02 -1.14 -0.83
C ILE A 82 -5.06 -2.26 -0.74
N LYS A 83 -6.35 -1.94 -0.51
CA LYS A 83 -7.46 -2.92 -0.58
C LYS A 83 -7.56 -3.59 -1.94
N GLU A 84 -7.43 -2.85 -3.03
CA GLU A 84 -7.47 -3.42 -4.38
C GLU A 84 -6.28 -4.36 -4.62
N LEU A 85 -5.08 -4.01 -4.15
CA LEU A 85 -3.91 -4.89 -4.21
C LEU A 85 -4.10 -6.19 -3.41
N ALA A 86 -4.76 -6.12 -2.26
CA ALA A 86 -5.11 -7.30 -1.46
C ALA A 86 -6.08 -8.23 -2.21
N LYS A 87 -7.09 -7.68 -2.89
CA LYS A 87 -8.02 -8.45 -3.72
C LYS A 87 -7.31 -9.18 -4.88
N GLU A 88 -6.25 -8.57 -5.42
CA GLU A 88 -5.40 -9.18 -6.44
C GLU A 88 -4.42 -10.23 -5.88
N LYS A 89 -4.55 -10.56 -4.59
CA LYS A 89 -3.70 -11.54 -3.87
C LYS A 89 -2.21 -11.15 -3.82
N MET A 90 -1.92 -9.85 -3.83
CA MET A 90 -0.57 -9.36 -3.56
C MET A 90 -0.18 -9.68 -2.12
N THR A 91 0.96 -10.33 -1.94
CA THR A 91 1.51 -10.54 -0.60
C THR A 91 2.05 -9.22 -0.05
N MET A 92 1.53 -8.80 1.11
CA MET A 92 1.86 -7.50 1.71
C MET A 92 2.12 -7.65 3.20
N VAL A 93 3.07 -6.89 3.71
CA VAL A 93 3.27 -6.62 5.14
C VAL A 93 2.99 -5.14 5.36
N ILE A 94 2.04 -4.83 6.25
CA ILE A 94 1.56 -3.46 6.44
C ILE A 94 1.69 -3.10 7.91
N VAL A 95 2.50 -2.10 8.22
CA VAL A 95 2.51 -1.44 9.52
C VAL A 95 1.55 -0.27 9.45
N THR A 96 0.56 -0.23 10.34
CA THR A 96 -0.49 0.80 10.31
C THR A 96 -1.14 0.99 11.67
N HIS A 97 -1.64 2.19 11.90
CA HIS A 97 -2.51 2.54 13.01
C HIS A 97 -4.00 2.61 12.61
N GLU A 98 -4.33 2.30 11.36
CA GLU A 98 -5.70 2.28 10.82
C GLU A 98 -6.39 0.94 11.17
N MET A 99 -6.91 0.82 12.39
CA MET A 99 -7.42 -0.46 12.92
C MET A 99 -8.60 -1.02 12.13
N ALA A 100 -9.53 -0.16 11.69
CA ALA A 100 -10.65 -0.58 10.86
C ALA A 100 -10.19 -1.16 9.52
N PHE A 101 -9.19 -0.53 8.90
CA PHE A 101 -8.58 -1.03 7.67
C PHE A 101 -7.86 -2.36 7.89
N ALA A 102 -7.06 -2.47 8.97
CA ALA A 102 -6.35 -3.70 9.29
C ALA A 102 -7.32 -4.89 9.50
N ARG A 103 -8.43 -4.66 10.21
CA ARG A 103 -9.50 -5.66 10.41
C ARG A 103 -10.11 -6.14 9.10
N ASP A 104 -10.33 -5.22 8.15
CA ASP A 104 -11.00 -5.52 6.89
C ASP A 104 -10.10 -6.25 5.87
N VAL A 105 -8.77 -6.03 5.93
CA VAL A 105 -7.85 -6.40 4.85
C VAL A 105 -6.89 -7.50 5.24
N ALA A 106 -6.48 -7.53 6.51
CA ALA A 106 -5.52 -8.52 6.98
C ALA A 106 -6.13 -9.91 7.02
N ASN A 107 -5.34 -10.92 6.72
CA ASN A 107 -5.62 -12.32 7.02
C ASN A 107 -4.79 -12.85 8.20
N HIS A 108 -3.78 -12.10 8.61
CA HIS A 108 -2.99 -12.33 9.81
C HIS A 108 -2.60 -10.98 10.42
N VAL A 109 -2.70 -10.86 11.73
CA VAL A 109 -2.40 -9.65 12.50
C VAL A 109 -1.33 -9.97 13.53
N ILE A 110 -0.36 -9.09 13.65
CA ILE A 110 0.70 -9.15 14.65
C ILE A 110 0.65 -7.84 15.45
N PHE A 111 0.36 -7.94 16.74
CA PHE A 111 0.47 -6.82 17.66
C PHE A 111 1.84 -6.81 18.33
N MET A 112 2.56 -5.71 18.16
CA MET A 112 3.89 -5.53 18.74
C MET A 112 3.88 -4.38 19.74
N ASP A 113 4.58 -4.55 20.84
CA ASP A 113 4.80 -3.53 21.85
C ASP A 113 6.22 -3.69 22.42
N ASP A 114 6.91 -2.57 22.58
CA ASP A 114 8.27 -2.51 23.16
C ASP A 114 9.30 -3.45 22.48
N GLY A 115 9.13 -3.68 21.16
CA GLY A 115 10.01 -4.53 20.35
C GLY A 115 9.70 -6.03 20.42
N TYR A 116 8.63 -6.44 21.12
CA TYR A 116 8.20 -7.83 21.25
C TYR A 116 6.87 -8.06 20.56
N ILE A 117 6.67 -9.27 20.03
CA ILE A 117 5.35 -9.74 19.62
C ILE A 117 4.56 -10.06 20.88
N VAL A 118 3.46 -9.32 21.10
CA VAL A 118 2.58 -9.46 22.26
C VAL A 118 1.45 -10.44 21.96
N GLU A 119 0.92 -10.37 20.75
CA GLU A 119 -0.17 -11.23 20.29
C GLU A 119 -0.16 -11.31 18.77
N GLU A 120 -0.52 -12.47 18.23
CA GLU A 120 -0.71 -12.66 16.79
C GLU A 120 -1.83 -13.65 16.52
N GLY A 121 -2.50 -13.50 15.37
CA GLY A 121 -3.61 -14.38 14.99
C GLY A 121 -4.42 -13.81 13.83
N THR A 122 -5.60 -14.35 13.62
CA THR A 122 -6.57 -13.79 12.68
C THR A 122 -7.12 -12.45 13.18
N PRO A 123 -7.68 -11.60 12.30
CA PRO A 123 -8.35 -10.37 12.73
C PRO A 123 -9.43 -10.59 13.79
N GLU A 124 -10.20 -11.67 13.69
CA GLU A 124 -11.24 -12.01 14.64
C GLU A 124 -10.67 -12.34 16.04
N GLU A 125 -9.55 -13.05 16.08
CA GLU A 125 -8.88 -13.39 17.34
C GLU A 125 -8.29 -12.14 18.00
N VAL A 126 -7.49 -11.36 17.25
CA VAL A 126 -6.76 -10.21 17.81
C VAL A 126 -7.67 -9.02 18.09
N PHE A 127 -8.59 -8.66 17.17
CA PHE A 127 -9.46 -7.49 17.34
C PHE A 127 -10.78 -7.80 18.09
N GLY A 128 -11.27 -9.04 18.02
CA GLY A 128 -12.58 -9.41 18.55
C GLY A 128 -12.55 -10.23 19.82
N GLN A 129 -11.54 -11.06 20.00
CA GLN A 129 -11.52 -12.08 21.06
C GLN A 129 -10.22 -12.08 21.89
N THR A 130 -9.41 -11.03 21.76
CA THR A 130 -8.13 -10.94 22.47
C THR A 130 -8.29 -11.21 23.98
N GLN A 131 -7.40 -12.04 24.53
CA GLN A 131 -7.30 -12.29 25.97
C GLN A 131 -6.12 -11.52 26.58
N ASN A 132 -5.26 -10.95 25.75
CA ASN A 132 -4.10 -10.20 26.20
C ASN A 132 -4.51 -8.81 26.69
N GLU A 133 -4.23 -8.50 27.95
CA GLU A 133 -4.60 -7.22 28.59
C GLU A 133 -3.93 -6.03 27.91
N ARG A 134 -2.72 -6.17 27.39
CA ARG A 134 -2.02 -5.08 26.70
C ARG A 134 -2.66 -4.78 25.34
N THR A 135 -3.05 -5.82 24.59
CA THR A 135 -3.81 -5.67 23.35
C THR A 135 -5.17 -5.02 23.59
N LYS A 136 -5.90 -5.44 24.64
CA LYS A 136 -7.19 -4.83 25.03
C LYS A 136 -7.04 -3.35 25.30
N GLN A 137 -6.06 -2.95 26.12
CA GLN A 137 -5.79 -1.55 26.44
C GLN A 137 -5.44 -0.71 25.20
N PHE A 138 -4.69 -1.30 24.26
CA PHE A 138 -4.37 -0.65 23.01
C PHE A 138 -5.63 -0.43 22.16
N LEU A 139 -6.44 -1.47 21.96
CA LEU A 139 -7.63 -1.43 21.13
C LEU A 139 -8.73 -0.51 21.69
N GLN A 140 -8.88 -0.44 23.04
CA GLN A 140 -9.83 0.48 23.67
C GLN A 140 -9.63 1.93 23.27
N ARG A 141 -8.38 2.38 23.13
CA ARG A 141 -8.06 3.75 22.71
C ARG A 141 -8.54 4.12 21.30
N PHE A 142 -8.82 3.12 20.47
CA PHE A 142 -9.34 3.31 19.11
C PHE A 142 -10.86 3.18 19.02
N ASN A 143 -11.49 2.49 19.98
CA ASN A 143 -12.94 2.36 20.03
C ASN A 143 -13.62 3.60 20.67
N ASP A 144 -12.89 4.40 21.42
CA ASP A 144 -13.35 5.60 22.12
C ASP A 144 -13.21 6.88 21.27
N ARG A 145 -12.85 6.76 19.98
CA ARG A 145 -12.76 7.86 19.01
C ARG A 145 -13.80 7.71 17.92
#